data_c3cbd6d86bb42843e2ad05281823c0bc
#
_entry.id   c3cbd6d86bb42843e2ad05281823c0bc
#
_cell.length_a   1.000
_cell.length_b   1.000
_cell.length_c   1.000
_cell.angle_alpha   90.00
_cell.angle_beta   90.00
_cell.angle_gamma   90.00
#
_symmetry.space_group_name_H-M   'P 1'
#
loop_
_entity.id
_entity.type
_entity.pdbx_description
1 polymer ?
#
loop_
_entity_poly.entity_id
_entity_poly.type
_entity_poly.pdbx_seq_one_letter_code
_entity_poly.pdbx_strand_id
1 'polypeptide(L)'
;MRDSWNRTNADFLTLFATLQTSAASDAMDSSTLMLAEQGDYVRPDGIANPLAFGTGFAPSGIDLESYFDIPVTRTLSAIKSGMGESDAMMAGRAMLRQMAMQAIEDTSISAMGVSITQRSGVGYVRVESPDCCPRCAILAGKYFRHNNDFLRHPKCHGRTIPCKGKEKAEKQGWITSPMDRFNGMSEDEQDKVFGHADAQAIRDGADIYQVVNAHRGMRPIGRGDIRMTTSEGTSRYGWSRMIRKYEYGQKQRRRLTPEGIYSFNLPREQTIELLKREGYILPDKWRERVPELRRS
;
A
#
# COMPACT_ATOMS: atom_id res chain seq x y z
N MET A 1 28.82 -5.26 19.27
CA MET A 1 27.43 -4.95 18.88
C MET A 1 26.47 -6.08 19.28
N ARG A 2 26.63 -7.35 18.83
CA ARG A 2 25.74 -8.46 19.21
C ARG A 2 25.61 -8.61 20.74
N ASP A 3 26.70 -8.67 21.46
CA ASP A 3 26.68 -8.80 22.94
C ASP A 3 26.05 -7.59 23.63
N SER A 4 26.22 -6.40 23.06
CA SER A 4 25.56 -5.19 23.57
C SER A 4 24.05 -5.24 23.36
N TRP A 5 23.60 -5.68 22.16
CA TRP A 5 22.19 -5.91 21.89
C TRP A 5 21.58 -6.94 22.84
N ASN A 6 22.23 -8.10 23.00
CA ASN A 6 21.75 -9.18 23.87
C ASN A 6 21.61 -8.77 25.34
N ARG A 7 22.36 -7.75 25.79
CA ARG A 7 22.23 -7.21 27.17
C ARG A 7 21.07 -6.26 27.36
N THR A 8 20.61 -5.61 26.30
CA THR A 8 19.62 -4.51 26.37
C THR A 8 18.29 -4.85 25.69
N ASN A 9 18.23 -5.94 24.92
CA ASN A 9 17.04 -6.25 24.12
C ASN A 9 15.83 -6.55 25.00
N ALA A 10 15.97 -7.23 26.14
CA ALA A 10 14.82 -7.59 26.99
C ALA A 10 14.08 -6.34 27.52
N ASP A 11 14.82 -5.33 27.99
CA ASP A 11 14.24 -4.08 28.45
C ASP A 11 13.59 -3.31 27.30
N PHE A 12 14.26 -3.27 26.13
CA PHE A 12 13.73 -2.66 24.94
C PHE A 12 12.43 -3.35 24.48
N LEU A 13 12.38 -4.68 24.46
CA LEU A 13 11.20 -5.45 24.02
C LEU A 13 10.02 -5.26 24.99
N THR A 14 10.29 -5.21 26.31
CA THR A 14 9.28 -4.93 27.33
C THR A 14 8.69 -3.52 27.17
N LEU A 15 9.54 -2.52 26.98
CA LEU A 15 9.10 -1.16 26.70
C LEU A 15 8.28 -1.09 25.40
N PHE A 16 8.74 -1.77 24.36
CA PHE A 16 8.07 -1.78 23.07
C PHE A 16 6.66 -2.42 23.14
N ALA A 17 6.52 -3.55 23.83
CA ALA A 17 5.23 -4.19 24.09
C ALA A 17 4.27 -3.27 24.85
N THR A 18 4.78 -2.50 25.82
CA THR A 18 4.00 -1.48 26.53
C THR A 18 3.53 -0.37 25.59
N LEU A 19 4.40 0.11 24.69
CA LEU A 19 4.02 1.10 23.67
C LEU A 19 2.99 0.57 22.70
N GLN A 20 3.07 -0.70 22.30
CA GLN A 20 2.02 -1.34 21.46
C GLN A 20 0.67 -1.34 22.18
N THR A 21 0.65 -1.69 23.47
CA THR A 21 -0.58 -1.66 24.28
C THR A 21 -1.19 -0.26 24.35
N SER A 22 -0.35 0.75 24.62
CA SER A 22 -0.81 2.15 24.66
C SER A 22 -1.35 2.60 23.31
N ALA A 23 -0.62 2.34 22.23
CA ALA A 23 -1.04 2.68 20.87
C ALA A 23 -2.36 1.99 20.47
N ALA A 24 -2.57 0.76 20.91
CA ALA A 24 -3.82 0.05 20.71
C ALA A 24 -5.00 0.68 21.48
N SER A 25 -4.79 1.03 22.76
CA SER A 25 -5.79 1.74 23.57
C SER A 25 -6.19 3.06 22.93
N ASP A 26 -5.20 3.90 22.61
CA ASP A 26 -5.42 5.21 22.01
C ASP A 26 -6.19 5.11 20.67
N ALA A 27 -5.87 4.10 19.85
CA ALA A 27 -6.56 3.86 18.58
C ALA A 27 -8.03 3.44 18.77
N MET A 28 -8.31 2.59 19.76
CA MET A 28 -9.67 2.16 20.09
C MET A 28 -10.53 3.33 20.62
N ASP A 29 -9.95 4.16 21.49
CA ASP A 29 -10.61 5.35 22.03
C ASP A 29 -10.85 6.38 20.93
N SER A 30 -9.85 6.62 20.07
CA SER A 30 -9.98 7.51 18.91
C SER A 30 -11.11 7.08 17.98
N SER A 31 -11.30 5.78 17.74
CA SER A 31 -12.40 5.31 16.90
C SER A 31 -13.79 5.66 17.48
N THR A 32 -13.91 5.59 18.79
CA THR A 32 -15.14 5.95 19.52
C THR A 32 -15.41 7.44 19.45
N LEU A 33 -14.37 8.25 19.69
CA LEU A 33 -14.47 9.70 19.63
C LEU A 33 -14.81 10.20 18.22
N MET A 34 -14.16 9.67 17.20
CA MET A 34 -14.43 10.02 15.80
C MET A 34 -15.87 9.72 15.39
N LEU A 35 -16.45 8.61 15.85
CA LEU A 35 -17.86 8.29 15.59
C LEU A 35 -18.80 9.25 16.36
N ALA A 36 -18.47 9.57 17.61
CA ALA A 36 -19.25 10.50 18.41
C ALA A 36 -19.27 11.93 17.81
N GLU A 37 -18.12 12.43 17.34
CA GLU A 37 -18.00 13.72 16.65
C GLU A 37 -18.81 13.77 15.36
N GLN A 38 -18.98 12.64 14.67
CA GLN A 38 -19.85 12.53 13.50
C GLN A 38 -21.34 12.47 13.84
N GLY A 39 -21.71 12.45 15.13
CA GLY A 39 -23.08 12.22 15.59
C GLY A 39 -23.55 10.76 15.42
N ASP A 40 -22.65 9.83 15.17
CA ASP A 40 -22.94 8.43 14.86
C ASP A 40 -22.33 7.47 15.90
N TYR A 41 -22.43 7.80 17.19
CA TYR A 41 -21.98 6.88 18.21
C TYR A 41 -22.70 5.52 18.09
N VAL A 42 -21.92 4.48 17.93
CA VAL A 42 -22.39 3.08 17.91
C VAL A 42 -21.74 2.33 19.06
N ARG A 43 -22.57 1.83 19.97
CA ARG A 43 -22.11 1.01 21.09
C ARG A 43 -21.42 -0.26 20.54
N PRO A 44 -20.21 -0.62 21.03
CA PRO A 44 -19.58 -1.87 20.63
C PRO A 44 -20.35 -3.08 21.21
N ASP A 45 -20.44 -4.15 20.45
CA ASP A 45 -21.06 -5.43 20.86
C ASP A 45 -20.14 -6.23 21.81
N GLY A 46 -18.87 -5.85 21.93
CA GLY A 46 -17.88 -6.46 22.80
C GLY A 46 -16.83 -5.44 23.26
N ILE A 47 -15.92 -5.87 24.12
CA ILE A 47 -14.81 -5.07 24.62
C ILE A 47 -13.51 -5.67 24.09
N ALA A 48 -12.80 -4.94 23.22
CA ALA A 48 -11.46 -5.31 22.82
C ALA A 48 -10.49 -5.06 23.98
N ASN A 49 -9.55 -5.99 24.16
CA ASN A 49 -8.52 -5.85 25.16
C ASN A 49 -7.23 -5.31 24.51
N PRO A 50 -6.81 -4.05 24.78
CA PRO A 50 -5.58 -3.50 24.22
C PRO A 50 -4.32 -4.26 24.65
N LEU A 51 -4.32 -4.94 25.81
CA LEU A 51 -3.20 -5.77 26.24
C LEU A 51 -2.88 -6.91 25.25
N ALA A 52 -3.86 -7.36 24.48
CA ALA A 52 -3.66 -8.40 23.48
C ALA A 52 -2.69 -7.97 22.35
N PHE A 53 -2.43 -6.67 22.18
CA PHE A 53 -1.51 -6.13 21.18
C PHE A 53 -0.07 -6.01 21.70
N GLY A 54 0.15 -6.09 23.02
CA GLY A 54 1.47 -6.04 23.67
C GLY A 54 1.99 -7.42 24.09
N THR A 55 1.61 -8.49 23.40
CA THR A 55 1.94 -9.88 23.80
C THR A 55 3.27 -10.39 23.27
N GLY A 56 4.15 -9.51 22.79
CA GLY A 56 5.49 -9.91 22.35
C GLY A 56 5.58 -10.24 20.86
N PHE A 57 4.58 -9.88 20.06
CA PHE A 57 4.57 -10.05 18.61
C PHE A 57 4.45 -8.71 17.87
N ALA A 58 5.14 -8.60 16.73
CA ALA A 58 4.86 -7.55 15.76
C ALA A 58 3.51 -7.80 15.06
N PRO A 59 2.84 -6.78 14.49
CA PRO A 59 1.59 -6.96 13.75
C PRO A 59 1.69 -7.93 12.56
N SER A 60 2.89 -8.19 12.07
CA SER A 60 3.18 -9.20 11.04
C SER A 60 3.10 -10.65 11.56
N GLY A 61 2.90 -10.86 12.87
CA GLY A 61 2.90 -12.17 13.51
C GLY A 61 4.29 -12.71 13.84
N ILE A 62 5.36 -11.95 13.59
CA ILE A 62 6.73 -12.32 13.96
C ILE A 62 6.94 -11.90 15.42
N ASP A 63 7.56 -12.75 16.25
CA ASP A 63 7.94 -12.38 17.61
C ASP A 63 8.87 -11.16 17.61
N LEU A 64 8.77 -10.33 18.63
CA LEU A 64 9.49 -9.05 18.67
C LEU A 64 11.02 -9.23 18.73
N GLU A 65 11.51 -10.31 19.34
CA GLU A 65 12.94 -10.58 19.39
C GLU A 65 13.49 -10.83 17.98
N SER A 66 12.88 -11.74 17.23
CA SER A 66 13.24 -12.01 15.83
C SER A 66 13.04 -10.79 14.95
N TYR A 67 11.96 -10.03 15.15
CA TYR A 67 11.65 -8.85 14.37
C TYR A 67 12.74 -7.78 14.53
N PHE A 68 13.15 -7.47 15.75
CA PHE A 68 14.17 -6.46 16.03
C PHE A 68 15.61 -6.97 15.93
N ASP A 69 15.84 -8.27 15.78
CA ASP A 69 17.15 -8.82 15.41
C ASP A 69 17.51 -8.54 13.93
N ILE A 70 16.52 -8.28 13.08
CA ILE A 70 16.76 -7.98 11.66
C ILE A 70 17.72 -6.81 11.45
N PRO A 71 17.53 -5.62 12.05
CA PRO A 71 18.47 -4.50 11.92
C PRO A 71 19.87 -4.83 12.39
N VAL A 72 20.00 -5.59 13.49
CA VAL A 72 21.29 -6.00 14.06
C VAL A 72 22.05 -6.92 13.09
N THR A 73 21.37 -7.94 12.59
CA THR A 73 21.92 -8.89 11.61
C THR A 73 22.31 -8.21 10.30
N ARG A 74 21.47 -7.27 9.80
CA ARG A 74 21.79 -6.49 8.60
C ARG A 74 23.01 -5.60 8.78
N THR A 75 23.14 -4.93 9.94
CA THR A 75 24.31 -4.09 10.25
C THR A 75 25.58 -4.93 10.27
N LEU A 76 25.58 -6.09 10.96
CA LEU A 76 26.74 -7.00 11.00
C LEU A 76 27.11 -7.53 9.61
N SER A 77 26.12 -7.84 8.79
CA SER A 77 26.33 -8.30 7.40
C SER A 77 26.94 -7.19 6.53
N ALA A 78 26.53 -5.94 6.71
CA ALA A 78 27.07 -4.79 6.00
C ALA A 78 28.57 -4.56 6.36
N ILE A 79 28.91 -4.62 7.66
CA ILE A 79 30.31 -4.53 8.12
C ILE A 79 31.13 -5.68 7.50
N LYS A 80 30.60 -6.91 7.55
CA LYS A 80 31.29 -8.09 6.98
C LYS A 80 31.53 -7.95 5.48
N SER A 81 30.64 -7.24 4.75
CA SER A 81 30.80 -6.98 3.31
C SER A 81 31.65 -5.75 2.98
N GLY A 82 32.33 -5.14 3.98
CA GLY A 82 33.29 -4.08 3.80
C GLY A 82 32.73 -2.65 3.96
N MET A 83 31.48 -2.48 4.43
CA MET A 83 30.98 -1.15 4.79
C MET A 83 31.68 -0.65 6.06
N GLY A 84 32.01 0.65 6.13
CA GLY A 84 32.57 1.27 7.34
C GLY A 84 31.64 1.10 8.54
N GLU A 85 32.21 0.84 9.73
CA GLU A 85 31.41 0.57 10.96
C GLU A 85 30.44 1.71 11.28
N SER A 86 30.88 2.96 11.15
CA SER A 86 30.05 4.14 11.38
C SER A 86 28.82 4.17 10.47
N ASP A 87 29.01 3.94 9.16
CA ASP A 87 27.96 3.98 8.16
C ASP A 87 26.98 2.81 8.34
N ALA A 88 27.51 1.61 8.63
CA ALA A 88 26.69 0.43 8.91
C ALA A 88 25.85 0.63 10.17
N MET A 89 26.41 1.23 11.24
CA MET A 89 25.69 1.54 12.47
C MET A 89 24.61 2.61 12.25
N MET A 90 24.89 3.63 11.45
CA MET A 90 23.91 4.65 11.07
C MET A 90 22.73 4.04 10.34
N ALA A 91 23.00 3.21 9.31
CA ALA A 91 21.99 2.50 8.55
C ALA A 91 21.16 1.55 9.44
N GLY A 92 21.82 0.82 10.35
CA GLY A 92 21.14 -0.08 11.30
C GLY A 92 20.21 0.65 12.25
N ARG A 93 20.64 1.80 12.82
CA ARG A 93 19.78 2.65 13.65
C ARG A 93 18.58 3.21 12.88
N ALA A 94 18.79 3.66 11.65
CA ALA A 94 17.71 4.15 10.80
C ALA A 94 16.68 3.04 10.51
N MET A 95 17.15 1.83 10.23
CA MET A 95 16.29 0.66 10.02
C MET A 95 15.53 0.28 11.29
N LEU A 96 16.19 0.20 12.44
CA LEU A 96 15.55 -0.09 13.74
C LEU A 96 14.43 0.92 14.05
N ARG A 97 14.73 2.22 13.91
CA ARG A 97 13.74 3.28 14.11
C ARG A 97 12.55 3.14 13.15
N GLN A 98 12.81 2.90 11.87
CA GLN A 98 11.74 2.73 10.88
C GLN A 98 10.86 1.52 11.20
N MET A 99 11.46 0.39 11.56
CA MET A 99 10.71 -0.81 11.91
C MET A 99 9.88 -0.62 13.18
N ALA A 100 10.42 0.06 14.19
CA ALA A 100 9.70 0.37 15.42
C ALA A 100 8.47 1.27 15.15
N MET A 101 8.68 2.37 14.41
CA MET A 101 7.58 3.27 14.04
C MET A 101 6.51 2.54 13.23
N GLN A 102 6.90 1.75 12.24
CA GLN A 102 5.97 0.99 11.41
C GLN A 102 5.15 -0.01 12.25
N ALA A 103 5.80 -0.72 13.18
CA ALA A 103 5.10 -1.70 14.02
C ALA A 103 4.09 -1.02 14.98
N ILE A 104 4.38 0.15 15.51
CA ILE A 104 3.43 0.92 16.33
C ILE A 104 2.25 1.42 15.47
N GLU A 105 2.51 1.97 14.27
CA GLU A 105 1.45 2.40 13.35
C GLU A 105 0.56 1.23 12.95
N ASP A 106 1.13 0.08 12.61
CA ASP A 106 0.39 -1.12 12.24
C ASP A 106 -0.42 -1.68 13.42
N THR A 107 0.10 -1.60 14.65
CA THR A 107 -0.62 -1.93 15.87
C THR A 107 -1.85 -1.03 16.04
N SER A 108 -1.69 0.28 15.91
CA SER A 108 -2.79 1.25 16.01
C SER A 108 -3.89 0.98 14.98
N ILE A 109 -3.51 0.72 13.74
CA ILE A 109 -4.48 0.44 12.67
C ILE A 109 -5.20 -0.88 12.89
N SER A 110 -4.49 -1.92 13.33
CA SER A 110 -5.08 -3.20 13.66
C SER A 110 -6.07 -3.07 14.82
N ALA A 111 -5.70 -2.34 15.88
CA ALA A 111 -6.56 -2.07 17.03
C ALA A 111 -7.82 -1.26 16.65
N MET A 112 -7.65 -0.24 15.80
CA MET A 112 -8.78 0.50 15.24
C MET A 112 -9.70 -0.41 14.41
N GLY A 113 -9.15 -1.31 13.60
CA GLY A 113 -9.90 -2.31 12.84
C GLY A 113 -10.74 -3.22 13.75
N VAL A 114 -10.16 -3.71 14.85
CA VAL A 114 -10.89 -4.49 15.86
C VAL A 114 -12.00 -3.64 16.49
N SER A 115 -11.72 -2.40 16.86
CA SER A 115 -12.72 -1.49 17.45
C SER A 115 -13.88 -1.20 16.47
N ILE A 116 -13.61 -1.07 15.18
CA ILE A 116 -14.63 -0.91 14.13
C ILE A 116 -15.47 -2.18 13.98
N THR A 117 -14.81 -3.34 13.94
CA THR A 117 -15.46 -4.64 13.76
C THR A 117 -16.49 -4.95 14.86
N GLN A 118 -16.27 -4.44 16.06
CA GLN A 118 -17.19 -4.59 17.21
C GLN A 118 -18.45 -3.73 17.11
N ARG A 119 -18.60 -2.91 16.07
CA ARG A 119 -19.72 -1.98 15.93
C ARG A 119 -20.52 -2.29 14.68
N SER A 120 -21.76 -2.70 14.89
CA SER A 120 -22.66 -3.05 13.78
C SER A 120 -22.87 -1.88 12.83
N GLY A 121 -22.72 -2.12 11.53
CA GLY A 121 -22.92 -1.13 10.47
C GLY A 121 -21.78 -0.10 10.32
N VAL A 122 -20.70 -0.22 11.09
CA VAL A 122 -19.52 0.65 10.97
C VAL A 122 -18.51 0.01 10.03
N GLY A 123 -18.03 0.80 9.10
CA GLY A 123 -16.87 0.53 8.26
C GLY A 123 -15.88 1.67 8.39
N TYR A 124 -15.04 1.87 7.38
CA TYR A 124 -14.05 2.95 7.40
C TYR A 124 -13.71 3.45 6.02
N VAL A 125 -13.26 4.71 5.97
CA VAL A 125 -12.65 5.30 4.79
C VAL A 125 -11.14 5.35 4.99
N ARG A 126 -10.39 4.98 3.96
CA ARG A 126 -8.94 5.09 3.97
C ARG A 126 -8.49 6.49 3.57
N VAL A 127 -7.66 7.09 4.41
CA VAL A 127 -7.05 8.40 4.17
C VAL A 127 -5.55 8.25 4.02
N GLU A 128 -5.00 8.93 3.05
CA GLU A 128 -3.58 8.90 2.72
C GLU A 128 -3.00 10.31 2.71
N SER A 129 -1.72 10.43 3.05
CA SER A 129 -0.99 11.68 2.88
C SER A 129 -0.85 12.07 1.40
N PRO A 130 -0.68 13.37 1.09
CA PRO A 130 -0.49 13.82 -0.30
C PRO A 130 0.70 13.18 -1.01
N ASP A 131 1.76 12.85 -0.27
CA ASP A 131 3.00 12.26 -0.74
C ASP A 131 3.03 10.72 -0.63
N CYS A 132 1.88 10.08 -0.50
CA CYS A 132 1.78 8.63 -0.44
C CYS A 132 2.24 7.96 -1.75
N CYS A 133 2.63 6.68 -1.67
CA CYS A 133 3.00 5.92 -2.86
C CYS A 133 1.80 5.66 -3.80
N PRO A 134 2.02 5.31 -5.08
CA PRO A 134 0.95 5.08 -6.05
C PRO A 134 -0.09 4.06 -5.59
N ARG A 135 0.35 3.00 -4.90
CA ARG A 135 -0.56 1.96 -4.37
C ARG A 135 -1.49 2.49 -3.28
N CYS A 136 -0.98 3.38 -2.44
CA CYS A 136 -1.79 4.05 -1.43
C CYS A 136 -2.73 5.07 -2.07
N ALA A 137 -2.24 5.83 -3.06
CA ALA A 137 -3.03 6.82 -3.78
C ALA A 137 -4.31 6.24 -4.41
N ILE A 138 -4.24 5.03 -5.01
CA ILE A 138 -5.43 4.37 -5.58
C ILE A 138 -6.38 3.75 -4.54
N LEU A 139 -5.99 3.71 -3.28
CA LEU A 139 -6.82 3.22 -2.17
C LEU A 139 -7.39 4.36 -1.33
N ALA A 140 -6.84 5.56 -1.44
CA ALA A 140 -7.32 6.75 -0.75
C ALA A 140 -8.77 7.08 -1.13
N GLY A 141 -9.57 7.49 -0.16
CA GLY A 141 -10.98 7.82 -0.37
C GLY A 141 -11.89 6.61 -0.65
N LYS A 142 -11.40 5.38 -0.48
CA LYS A 142 -12.26 4.19 -0.58
C LYS A 142 -12.89 3.86 0.77
N TYR A 143 -14.18 3.50 0.71
CA TYR A 143 -14.89 2.95 1.84
C TYR A 143 -14.69 1.42 1.89
N PHE A 144 -14.36 0.92 3.05
CA PHE A 144 -14.23 -0.51 3.36
C PHE A 144 -15.23 -0.91 4.45
N ARG A 145 -15.83 -2.08 4.31
CA ARG A 145 -16.59 -2.71 5.39
C ARG A 145 -15.61 -3.21 6.45
N HIS A 146 -16.10 -3.43 7.68
CA HIS A 146 -15.29 -3.90 8.80
C HIS A 146 -14.49 -5.19 8.54
N ASN A 147 -14.95 -6.05 7.65
CA ASN A 147 -14.31 -7.34 7.34
C ASN A 147 -13.40 -7.30 6.10
N ASN A 148 -13.23 -6.14 5.49
CA ASN A 148 -12.36 -5.98 4.34
C ASN A 148 -11.06 -5.30 4.79
N ASP A 149 -9.99 -6.09 4.82
CA ASP A 149 -8.67 -5.58 5.14
C ASP A 149 -7.88 -5.27 3.86
N PHE A 150 -6.80 -4.54 3.99
CA PHE A 150 -5.85 -4.27 2.91
C PHE A 150 -4.42 -4.43 3.40
N LEU A 151 -3.59 -5.02 2.56
CA LEU A 151 -2.18 -5.22 2.88
C LEU A 151 -1.46 -3.88 2.92
N ARG A 152 -0.73 -3.67 4.01
CA ARG A 152 0.19 -2.55 4.18
C ARG A 152 1.58 -2.95 3.72
N HIS A 153 2.36 -1.99 3.30
CA HIS A 153 3.77 -2.18 2.96
C HIS A 153 4.64 -1.31 3.89
N PRO A 154 5.91 -1.62 4.04
CA PRO A 154 6.82 -0.76 4.81
C PRO A 154 6.73 0.70 4.35
N LYS A 155 6.73 1.64 5.30
CA LYS A 155 6.53 3.09 5.06
C LYS A 155 5.13 3.48 4.55
N CYS A 156 4.11 2.69 4.85
CA CYS A 156 2.73 3.05 4.59
C CYS A 156 2.18 3.88 5.76
N HIS A 157 1.82 5.14 5.51
CA HIS A 157 1.30 6.07 6.53
C HIS A 157 -0.23 6.26 6.43
N GLY A 158 -0.91 5.42 5.63
CA GLY A 158 -2.37 5.47 5.50
C GLY A 158 -3.09 5.25 6.81
N ARG A 159 -4.14 6.04 7.04
CA ARG A 159 -4.99 6.01 8.23
C ARG A 159 -6.41 5.64 7.86
N THR A 160 -7.21 5.32 8.85
CA THR A 160 -8.62 4.97 8.69
C THR A 160 -9.49 5.95 9.46
N ILE A 161 -10.60 6.38 8.84
CA ILE A 161 -11.66 7.14 9.50
C ILE A 161 -12.86 6.21 9.63
N PRO A 162 -13.26 5.81 10.85
CA PRO A 162 -14.46 5.01 11.05
C PRO A 162 -15.69 5.77 10.59
N CYS A 163 -16.64 5.09 9.96
CA CYS A 163 -17.84 5.72 9.43
C CYS A 163 -19.02 4.76 9.41
N LYS A 164 -20.20 5.23 9.82
CA LYS A 164 -21.43 4.47 9.79
C LYS A 164 -22.04 4.42 8.40
N GLY A 165 -21.61 3.44 7.61
CA GLY A 165 -22.07 3.22 6.25
C GLY A 165 -21.41 4.09 5.20
N LYS A 166 -21.48 3.62 3.95
CA LYS A 166 -20.89 4.29 2.79
C LYS A 166 -21.57 5.61 2.46
N GLU A 167 -22.89 5.68 2.60
CA GLU A 167 -23.69 6.88 2.31
C GLU A 167 -23.27 8.09 3.17
N LYS A 168 -22.91 7.82 4.44
CA LYS A 168 -22.40 8.88 5.32
C LYS A 168 -21.05 9.39 4.81
N ALA A 169 -20.14 8.50 4.43
CA ALA A 169 -18.85 8.85 3.90
C ALA A 169 -18.98 9.67 2.58
N GLU A 170 -19.95 9.34 1.73
CA GLU A 170 -20.27 10.08 0.50
C GLU A 170 -20.77 11.50 0.84
N LYS A 171 -21.71 11.63 1.78
CA LYS A 171 -22.23 12.93 2.24
C LYS A 171 -21.15 13.84 2.84
N GLN A 172 -20.15 13.25 3.49
CA GLN A 172 -19.03 13.97 4.08
C GLN A 172 -17.94 14.32 3.04
N GLY A 173 -18.09 13.88 1.78
CA GLY A 173 -17.09 14.12 0.75
C GLY A 173 -15.78 13.34 0.95
N TRP A 174 -15.79 12.26 1.76
CA TRP A 174 -14.59 11.48 2.05
C TRP A 174 -14.30 10.42 0.99
N ILE A 175 -15.29 10.12 0.14
CA ILE A 175 -15.14 9.15 -0.95
C ILE A 175 -14.70 9.91 -2.21
N THR A 176 -13.55 9.50 -2.74
CA THR A 176 -13.02 10.00 -4.00
C THR A 176 -12.61 8.85 -4.89
N SER A 177 -12.76 9.02 -6.21
CA SER A 177 -12.16 8.05 -7.14
C SER A 177 -10.66 8.32 -7.29
N PRO A 178 -9.84 7.29 -7.57
CA PRO A 178 -8.42 7.50 -7.85
C PRO A 178 -8.17 8.46 -9.01
N MET A 179 -9.05 8.48 -10.02
CA MET A 179 -8.94 9.42 -11.16
C MET A 179 -9.27 10.85 -10.77
N ASP A 180 -10.30 11.07 -9.92
CA ASP A 180 -10.62 12.42 -9.44
C ASP A 180 -9.46 12.98 -8.62
N ARG A 181 -8.86 12.13 -7.76
CA ARG A 181 -7.66 12.50 -7.02
C ARG A 181 -6.49 12.81 -7.94
N PHE A 182 -6.23 11.97 -8.94
CA PHE A 182 -5.18 12.19 -9.94
C PHE A 182 -5.39 13.50 -10.69
N ASN A 183 -6.59 13.75 -11.19
CA ASN A 183 -6.94 14.95 -11.93
C ASN A 183 -6.91 16.24 -11.08
N GLY A 184 -7.05 16.11 -9.76
CA GLY A 184 -6.93 17.21 -8.81
C GLY A 184 -5.49 17.60 -8.47
N MET A 185 -4.50 16.82 -8.90
CA MET A 185 -3.06 17.08 -8.74
C MET A 185 -2.52 17.88 -9.93
N SER A 186 -1.54 18.75 -9.69
CA SER A 186 -0.72 19.29 -10.76
C SER A 186 0.11 18.19 -11.44
N GLU A 187 0.62 18.44 -12.65
CA GLU A 187 1.48 17.47 -13.37
C GLU A 187 2.72 17.09 -12.56
N ASP A 188 3.34 18.05 -11.88
CA ASP A 188 4.51 17.81 -11.01
C ASP A 188 4.15 16.91 -9.82
N GLU A 189 2.98 17.08 -9.20
CA GLU A 189 2.50 16.22 -8.12
C GLU A 189 2.15 14.82 -8.64
N GLN A 190 1.54 14.71 -9.81
CA GLN A 190 1.27 13.42 -10.47
C GLN A 190 2.57 12.67 -10.72
N ASP A 191 3.58 13.35 -11.29
CA ASP A 191 4.89 12.77 -11.59
C ASP A 191 5.64 12.38 -10.30
N LYS A 192 5.54 13.18 -9.25
CA LYS A 192 6.13 12.88 -7.94
C LYS A 192 5.51 11.64 -7.28
N VAL A 193 4.19 11.50 -7.34
CA VAL A 193 3.46 10.39 -6.71
C VAL A 193 3.57 9.11 -7.53
N PHE A 194 3.35 9.17 -8.84
CA PHE A 194 3.24 7.98 -9.70
C PHE A 194 4.53 7.63 -10.44
N GLY A 195 5.44 8.59 -10.60
CA GLY A 195 6.57 8.53 -11.52
C GLY A 195 6.17 9.04 -12.92
N HIS A 196 7.10 9.72 -13.60
CA HIS A 196 6.83 10.43 -14.85
C HIS A 196 6.17 9.55 -15.93
N ALA A 197 6.68 8.36 -16.20
CA ALA A 197 6.14 7.46 -17.23
C ALA A 197 4.72 6.96 -16.90
N ASP A 198 4.47 6.62 -15.65
CA ASP A 198 3.17 6.15 -15.18
C ASP A 198 2.13 7.28 -15.18
N ALA A 199 2.51 8.46 -14.68
CA ALA A 199 1.65 9.64 -14.71
C ALA A 199 1.30 10.02 -16.15
N GLN A 200 2.27 10.00 -17.06
CA GLN A 200 2.04 10.26 -18.48
C GLN A 200 1.12 9.21 -19.11
N ALA A 201 1.29 7.93 -18.78
CA ALA A 201 0.39 6.89 -19.25
C ALA A 201 -1.07 7.11 -18.80
N ILE A 202 -1.26 7.54 -17.55
CA ILE A 202 -2.59 7.87 -17.02
C ILE A 202 -3.18 9.10 -17.73
N ARG A 203 -2.39 10.15 -17.95
CA ARG A 203 -2.78 11.33 -18.76
C ARG A 203 -3.17 10.95 -20.20
N ASP A 204 -2.48 9.97 -20.78
CA ASP A 204 -2.77 9.44 -22.12
C ASP A 204 -3.95 8.45 -22.14
N GLY A 205 -4.64 8.28 -21.02
CA GLY A 205 -5.89 7.50 -20.92
C GLY A 205 -5.73 6.07 -20.46
N ALA A 206 -4.56 5.69 -19.92
CA ALA A 206 -4.39 4.37 -19.32
C ALA A 206 -5.19 4.24 -18.01
N ASP A 207 -5.67 3.04 -17.72
CA ASP A 207 -6.35 2.73 -16.47
C ASP A 207 -5.36 2.80 -15.30
N ILE A 208 -5.65 3.68 -14.35
CA ILE A 208 -4.77 3.95 -13.21
C ILE A 208 -4.46 2.69 -12.39
N TYR A 209 -5.40 1.75 -12.27
CA TYR A 209 -5.16 0.50 -11.56
C TYR A 209 -4.23 -0.42 -12.33
N GLN A 210 -4.34 -0.46 -13.67
CA GLN A 210 -3.45 -1.26 -14.52
C GLN A 210 -2.02 -0.72 -14.45
N VAL A 211 -1.86 0.60 -14.48
CA VAL A 211 -0.57 1.28 -14.38
C VAL A 211 0.07 0.99 -13.02
N VAL A 212 -0.60 1.31 -11.93
CA VAL A 212 -0.06 1.14 -10.56
C VAL A 212 0.24 -0.33 -10.22
N ASN A 213 -0.62 -1.25 -10.65
CA ASN A 213 -0.40 -2.67 -10.40
C ASN A 213 0.72 -3.26 -11.27
N ALA A 214 1.10 -2.63 -12.38
CA ALA A 214 2.20 -3.08 -13.22
C ALA A 214 3.54 -3.19 -12.47
N HIS A 215 3.71 -2.40 -11.41
CA HIS A 215 4.90 -2.50 -10.54
C HIS A 215 5.05 -3.83 -9.80
N ARG A 216 3.97 -4.62 -9.70
CA ARG A 216 4.05 -5.98 -9.17
C ARG A 216 4.71 -6.91 -10.21
N GLY A 217 5.67 -7.71 -9.76
CA GLY A 217 6.34 -8.68 -10.63
C GLY A 217 7.14 -8.04 -11.78
N MET A 218 7.56 -6.79 -11.63
CA MET A 218 8.47 -6.14 -12.56
C MET A 218 9.80 -6.87 -12.65
N ARG A 219 10.31 -6.99 -13.86
CA ARG A 219 11.67 -7.50 -14.15
C ARG A 219 12.22 -6.86 -15.41
N PRO A 220 13.51 -6.54 -15.42
CA PRO A 220 14.19 -6.15 -16.65
C PRO A 220 14.31 -7.37 -17.58
N ILE A 221 14.21 -7.13 -18.88
CA ILE A 221 14.52 -8.12 -19.92
C ILE A 221 15.40 -7.48 -20.98
N GLY A 222 16.28 -8.25 -21.58
CA GLY A 222 17.20 -7.84 -22.63
C GLY A 222 18.66 -7.84 -22.18
N ARG A 223 19.57 -7.91 -23.18
CA ARG A 223 21.01 -7.69 -23.01
C ARG A 223 21.34 -6.42 -23.77
N GLY A 224 21.81 -5.40 -23.07
CA GLY A 224 22.15 -4.10 -23.67
C GLY A 224 21.01 -3.09 -23.63
N ASP A 225 19.90 -3.33 -24.32
CA ASP A 225 18.69 -2.50 -24.23
C ASP A 225 17.73 -3.13 -23.21
N ILE A 226 17.87 -2.74 -21.94
CA ILE A 226 17.12 -3.31 -20.83
C ILE A 226 15.73 -2.67 -20.78
N ARG A 227 14.68 -3.49 -20.96
CA ARG A 227 13.29 -3.03 -20.91
C ARG A 227 12.59 -3.55 -19.69
N MET A 228 11.78 -2.70 -19.07
CA MET A 228 10.99 -3.09 -17.92
C MET A 228 9.71 -3.80 -18.36
N THR A 229 9.47 -4.98 -17.78
CA THR A 229 8.27 -5.78 -18.04
C THR A 229 7.64 -6.23 -16.75
N THR A 230 6.36 -6.58 -16.81
CA THR A 230 5.62 -7.11 -15.67
C THR A 230 4.87 -8.38 -16.02
N SER A 231 4.66 -9.25 -15.03
CA SER A 231 3.73 -10.38 -15.11
C SER A 231 2.32 -10.04 -14.60
N GLU A 232 2.12 -8.82 -14.10
CA GLU A 232 0.82 -8.42 -13.55
C GLU A 232 -0.26 -8.33 -14.63
N GLY A 233 -1.46 -8.82 -14.33
CA GLY A 233 -2.58 -8.88 -15.26
C GLY A 233 -2.43 -9.91 -16.40
N THR A 234 -1.36 -10.72 -16.39
CA THR A 234 -1.07 -11.71 -17.44
C THR A 234 -1.42 -13.15 -17.05
N SER A 235 -2.03 -13.38 -15.89
CA SER A 235 -2.57 -14.69 -15.49
C SER A 235 -3.69 -15.15 -16.42
N ARG A 236 -4.10 -16.43 -16.35
CA ARG A 236 -5.15 -17.00 -17.22
C ARG A 236 -6.44 -16.16 -17.24
N TYR A 237 -6.81 -15.58 -16.12
CA TYR A 237 -8.00 -14.75 -15.93
C TYR A 237 -7.70 -13.25 -15.86
N GLY A 238 -6.42 -12.87 -16.00
CA GLY A 238 -5.99 -11.48 -16.00
C GLY A 238 -6.49 -10.79 -17.27
N TRP A 239 -7.22 -9.71 -17.11
CA TRP A 239 -7.86 -9.01 -18.21
C TRP A 239 -6.89 -8.36 -19.21
N SER A 240 -5.71 -7.92 -18.78
CA SER A 240 -4.66 -7.50 -19.72
C SER A 240 -4.30 -8.64 -20.68
N ARG A 241 -4.18 -9.89 -20.17
CA ARG A 241 -3.96 -11.06 -21.03
C ARG A 241 -5.15 -11.33 -21.96
N MET A 242 -6.37 -11.16 -21.47
CA MET A 242 -7.56 -11.36 -22.31
C MET A 242 -7.61 -10.34 -23.44
N ILE A 243 -7.41 -9.06 -23.17
CA ILE A 243 -7.34 -8.01 -24.18
C ILE A 243 -6.25 -8.33 -25.21
N ARG A 244 -5.03 -8.58 -24.75
CA ARG A 244 -3.89 -8.88 -25.62
C ARG A 244 -4.11 -10.10 -26.49
N LYS A 245 -4.74 -11.13 -25.95
CA LYS A 245 -5.06 -12.37 -26.69
C LYS A 245 -6.17 -12.14 -27.72
N TYR A 246 -7.29 -11.55 -27.33
CA TYR A 246 -8.48 -11.46 -28.16
C TYR A 246 -8.47 -10.28 -29.12
N GLU A 247 -7.83 -9.16 -28.74
CA GLU A 247 -7.76 -8.00 -29.62
C GLU A 247 -6.49 -8.00 -30.51
N TYR A 248 -5.39 -8.55 -30.00
CA TYR A 248 -4.06 -8.44 -30.64
C TYR A 248 -3.38 -9.80 -30.92
N GLY A 249 -4.01 -10.91 -30.64
CA GLY A 249 -3.46 -12.27 -30.91
C GLY A 249 -2.20 -12.62 -30.07
N GLN A 250 -1.87 -11.84 -29.05
CA GLN A 250 -0.64 -12.01 -28.27
C GLN A 250 -0.79 -13.11 -27.21
N LYS A 251 0.20 -14.00 -27.14
CA LYS A 251 0.23 -15.13 -26.20
C LYS A 251 1.29 -15.00 -25.07
N GLN A 252 2.09 -13.94 -25.10
CA GLN A 252 3.20 -13.75 -24.16
C GLN A 252 2.70 -13.62 -22.73
N ARG A 253 3.47 -14.19 -21.79
CA ARG A 253 3.15 -14.15 -20.35
C ARG A 253 3.56 -12.85 -19.65
N ARG A 254 4.41 -12.04 -20.27
CA ARG A 254 4.86 -10.75 -19.75
C ARG A 254 4.46 -9.64 -20.70
N ARG A 255 4.25 -8.46 -20.16
CA ARG A 255 3.94 -7.24 -20.93
C ARG A 255 4.92 -6.13 -20.56
N LEU A 256 5.15 -5.17 -21.45
CA LEU A 256 5.91 -3.98 -21.14
C LEU A 256 5.22 -3.19 -20.02
N THR A 257 6.00 -2.58 -19.12
CA THR A 257 5.48 -1.56 -18.19
C THR A 257 5.31 -0.24 -18.93
N PRO A 258 4.57 0.76 -18.38
CA PRO A 258 4.55 2.09 -18.97
C PRO A 258 5.95 2.67 -19.17
N GLU A 259 6.83 2.56 -18.17
CA GLU A 259 8.24 2.95 -18.28
C GLU A 259 8.92 2.27 -19.48
N GLY A 260 8.73 0.95 -19.66
CA GLY A 260 9.27 0.20 -20.80
C GLY A 260 8.67 0.63 -22.13
N ILE A 261 7.45 1.15 -22.17
CA ILE A 261 6.81 1.69 -23.39
C ILE A 261 7.38 3.06 -23.72
N TYR A 262 7.46 3.97 -22.75
CA TYR A 262 7.98 5.33 -22.98
C TYR A 262 9.47 5.35 -23.28
N SER A 263 10.23 4.34 -22.86
CA SER A 263 11.67 4.23 -23.21
C SER A 263 11.95 4.10 -24.70
N PHE A 264 10.94 3.78 -25.53
CA PHE A 264 11.11 3.75 -26.99
C PHE A 264 11.15 5.15 -27.63
N ASN A 265 10.79 6.21 -26.91
CA ASN A 265 10.71 7.57 -27.43
C ASN A 265 9.91 7.70 -28.75
N LEU A 266 8.80 6.98 -28.85
CA LEU A 266 7.92 6.96 -30.02
C LEU A 266 7.01 8.20 -30.06
N PRO A 267 6.53 8.59 -31.26
CA PRO A 267 5.43 9.54 -31.37
C PRO A 267 4.24 9.14 -30.50
N ARG A 268 3.49 10.14 -29.99
CA ARG A 268 2.38 9.93 -29.04
C ARG A 268 1.35 8.91 -29.53
N GLU A 269 1.00 8.95 -30.82
CA GLU A 269 0.03 8.02 -31.42
C GLU A 269 0.51 6.56 -31.32
N GLN A 270 1.78 6.30 -31.61
CA GLN A 270 2.37 4.97 -31.54
C GLN A 270 2.51 4.51 -30.08
N THR A 271 2.82 5.43 -29.15
CA THR A 271 2.87 5.15 -27.72
C THR A 271 1.48 4.74 -27.20
N ILE A 272 0.42 5.47 -27.57
CA ILE A 272 -0.97 5.14 -27.23
C ILE A 272 -1.35 3.75 -27.79
N GLU A 273 -0.96 3.44 -29.01
CA GLU A 273 -1.23 2.13 -29.60
C GLU A 273 -0.51 1.00 -28.85
N LEU A 274 0.72 1.23 -28.39
CA LEU A 274 1.41 0.28 -27.50
C LEU A 274 0.70 0.14 -26.16
N LEU A 275 0.26 1.23 -25.53
CA LEU A 275 -0.51 1.19 -24.28
C LEU A 275 -1.81 0.38 -24.42
N LYS A 276 -2.52 0.52 -25.55
CA LYS A 276 -3.69 -0.30 -25.89
C LYS A 276 -3.29 -1.77 -26.05
N ARG A 277 -2.26 -2.04 -26.83
CA ARG A 277 -1.79 -3.40 -27.11
C ARG A 277 -1.32 -4.12 -25.84
N GLU A 278 -0.69 -3.42 -24.93
CA GLU A 278 -0.26 -3.97 -23.64
C GLU A 278 -1.37 -3.99 -22.58
N GLY A 279 -2.59 -3.52 -22.93
CA GLY A 279 -3.79 -3.59 -22.10
C GLY A 279 -3.83 -2.58 -20.95
N TYR A 280 -3.17 -1.44 -21.12
CA TYR A 280 -3.26 -0.31 -20.18
C TYR A 280 -4.42 0.60 -20.54
N ILE A 281 -4.65 0.87 -21.82
CA ILE A 281 -5.84 1.56 -22.32
C ILE A 281 -6.87 0.50 -22.72
N LEU A 282 -8.07 0.61 -22.17
CA LEU A 282 -9.10 -0.36 -22.36
C LEU A 282 -9.94 -0.05 -23.60
N PRO A 283 -10.15 -1.00 -24.51
CA PRO A 283 -11.14 -0.87 -25.56
C PRO A 283 -12.53 -0.62 -24.97
N ASP A 284 -13.38 0.18 -25.64
CA ASP A 284 -14.68 0.61 -25.12
C ASP A 284 -15.57 -0.57 -24.71
N LYS A 285 -15.60 -1.63 -25.50
CA LYS A 285 -16.35 -2.87 -25.19
C LYS A 285 -15.91 -3.55 -23.88
N TRP A 286 -14.71 -3.25 -23.36
CA TRP A 286 -14.22 -3.78 -22.10
C TRP A 286 -14.46 -2.83 -20.93
N ARG A 287 -14.63 -1.53 -21.19
CA ARG A 287 -14.91 -0.52 -20.16
C ARG A 287 -16.20 -0.80 -19.41
N GLU A 288 -17.23 -1.28 -20.10
CA GLU A 288 -18.52 -1.64 -19.51
C GLU A 288 -18.42 -2.85 -18.56
N ARG A 289 -17.51 -3.80 -18.82
CA ARG A 289 -17.32 -5.01 -18.02
C ARG A 289 -16.41 -4.80 -16.79
N VAL A 290 -15.66 -3.72 -16.74
CA VAL A 290 -14.69 -3.43 -15.66
C VAL A 290 -15.32 -3.30 -14.27
N PRO A 291 -16.47 -2.64 -14.08
CA PRO A 291 -17.09 -2.53 -12.77
C PRO A 291 -17.46 -3.88 -12.16
N GLU A 292 -17.86 -4.85 -12.99
CA GLU A 292 -18.21 -6.21 -12.55
C GLU A 292 -16.98 -6.99 -12.09
N LEU A 293 -15.87 -6.86 -12.83
CA LEU A 293 -14.60 -7.53 -12.52
C LEU A 293 -13.86 -6.93 -11.33
N ARG A 294 -14.13 -5.68 -10.95
CA ARG A 294 -13.58 -5.01 -9.76
C ARG A 294 -14.33 -5.33 -8.47
N ARG A 295 -15.52 -5.95 -8.57
CA ARG A 295 -16.35 -6.35 -7.43
C ARG A 295 -16.13 -7.81 -7.00
N SER A 296 -15.49 -8.61 -7.81
CA SER A 296 -15.06 -9.98 -7.54
C SER A 296 -13.60 -10.03 -7.04
#